data_e7e16c93358c3c106de1779099c7e698
#
_entry.id   e7e16c93358c3c106de1779099c7e698
#
_cell.length_a   1.000
_cell.length_b   1.000
_cell.length_c   1.000
_cell.angle_alpha   90.00
_cell.angle_beta   90.00
_cell.angle_gamma   90.00
#
_symmetry.space_group_name_H-M   'P 1'
#
loop_
_entity.id
_entity.type
_entity.pdbx_description
1 polymer ?
#
loop_
_entity_poly.entity_id
_entity_poly.type
_entity_poly.pdbx_seq_one_letter_code
_entity_poly.pdbx_strand_id
1 'polypeptide(L)'
;WKEESAIKAMKSILQKTQDFDYVYAHNDRLAWGAYVAARQMGLEHKYKYTGVDGMATEGGGLELVRDGVFEASYLYPTKGDEVLALAMKVLTKKPYQKDNYLSTSIITKANAELTLMEARDAERQARNLKTLHNQVDRYLSDYNAQKMMLISLGLLLFVCIVAAALI
;
A
#
# COMPACT_ATOMS: atom_id res chain seq x y z
N TRP A 1 -5.29 -16.99 -2.40
CA TRP A 1 -5.39 -15.66 -3.02
C TRP A 1 -4.43 -15.51 -4.22
N LYS A 2 -4.34 -16.57 -5.07
CA LYS A 2 -3.44 -16.58 -6.24
C LYS A 2 -4.25 -16.49 -7.52
N GLU A 3 -3.78 -15.70 -8.45
CA GLU A 3 -4.38 -15.52 -9.78
C GLU A 3 -4.54 -16.86 -10.51
N GLU A 4 -3.51 -17.74 -10.47
CA GLU A 4 -3.56 -19.04 -11.11
C GLU A 4 -4.70 -19.93 -10.56
N SER A 5 -5.01 -19.79 -9.27
CA SER A 5 -6.14 -20.51 -8.65
C SER A 5 -7.48 -20.01 -9.18
N ALA A 6 -7.62 -18.69 -9.38
CA ALA A 6 -8.82 -18.10 -9.98
C ALA A 6 -8.98 -18.51 -11.45
N ILE A 7 -7.88 -18.52 -12.22
CA ILE A 7 -7.90 -19.01 -13.61
C ILE A 7 -8.40 -20.46 -13.68
N LYS A 8 -7.87 -21.35 -12.85
CA LYS A 8 -8.28 -22.76 -12.80
C LYS A 8 -9.75 -22.91 -12.41
N ALA A 9 -10.19 -22.19 -11.36
CA ALA A 9 -11.56 -22.22 -10.89
C ALA A 9 -12.53 -21.74 -11.97
N MET A 10 -12.26 -20.60 -12.58
CA MET A 10 -13.11 -20.03 -13.63
C MET A 10 -13.18 -20.93 -14.85
N LYS A 11 -12.07 -21.51 -15.32
CA LYS A 11 -12.08 -22.51 -16.40
C LYS A 11 -12.98 -23.70 -16.07
N SER A 12 -12.88 -24.24 -14.85
CA SER A 12 -13.72 -25.34 -14.41
C SER A 12 -15.21 -24.98 -14.37
N ILE A 13 -15.54 -23.72 -14.00
CA ILE A 13 -16.92 -23.22 -14.02
C ILE A 13 -17.41 -23.12 -15.46
N LEU A 14 -16.64 -22.47 -16.36
CA LEU A 14 -17.01 -22.24 -17.75
C LEU A 14 -17.19 -23.53 -18.56
N GLN A 15 -16.51 -24.62 -18.16
CA GLN A 15 -16.71 -25.94 -18.74
C GLN A 15 -18.04 -26.59 -18.30
N LYS A 16 -18.58 -26.20 -17.16
CA LYS A 16 -19.84 -26.77 -16.61
C LYS A 16 -21.06 -25.93 -16.96
N THR A 17 -20.91 -24.61 -16.88
CA THR A 17 -21.99 -23.66 -17.19
C THR A 17 -21.41 -22.35 -17.66
N GLN A 18 -22.15 -21.69 -18.55
CA GLN A 18 -21.87 -20.34 -19.01
C GLN A 18 -23.09 -19.44 -18.79
N ASP A 19 -24.08 -19.92 -18.02
CA ASP A 19 -25.36 -19.25 -17.79
C ASP A 19 -25.27 -18.37 -16.51
N PHE A 20 -24.50 -17.28 -16.61
CA PHE A 20 -24.39 -16.22 -15.62
C PHE A 20 -23.89 -14.95 -16.31
N ASP A 21 -24.13 -13.78 -15.68
CA ASP A 21 -23.76 -12.47 -16.22
C ASP A 21 -22.64 -11.79 -15.45
N TYR A 22 -22.50 -12.12 -14.15
CA TYR A 22 -21.58 -11.46 -13.25
C TYR A 22 -20.62 -12.42 -12.60
N VAL A 23 -19.38 -11.96 -12.47
CA VAL A 23 -18.31 -12.62 -11.74
C VAL A 23 -17.84 -11.69 -10.62
N TYR A 24 -18.20 -12.03 -9.38
CA TYR A 24 -17.69 -11.38 -8.20
C TYR A 24 -16.48 -12.15 -7.67
N ALA A 25 -15.42 -11.43 -7.36
CA ALA A 25 -14.24 -11.99 -6.72
C ALA A 25 -13.90 -11.22 -5.44
N HIS A 26 -13.35 -11.96 -4.46
CA HIS A 26 -12.99 -11.40 -3.15
C HIS A 26 -11.80 -10.44 -3.19
N ASN A 27 -11.10 -10.33 -4.31
CA ASN A 27 -10.12 -9.27 -4.57
C ASN A 27 -9.90 -9.06 -6.08
N ASP A 28 -9.22 -7.97 -6.43
CA ASP A 28 -8.96 -7.58 -7.82
C ASP A 28 -8.13 -8.63 -8.59
N ARG A 29 -7.14 -9.26 -7.93
CA ARG A 29 -6.31 -10.30 -8.56
C ARG A 29 -7.10 -11.55 -8.93
N LEU A 30 -8.05 -11.94 -8.10
CA LEU A 30 -8.93 -13.08 -8.42
C LEU A 30 -9.92 -12.71 -9.52
N ALA A 31 -10.46 -11.48 -9.52
CA ALA A 31 -11.29 -10.98 -10.61
C ALA A 31 -10.52 -10.97 -11.94
N TRP A 32 -9.28 -10.49 -11.93
CA TRP A 32 -8.39 -10.53 -13.08
C TRP A 32 -8.13 -11.96 -13.58
N GLY A 33 -7.84 -12.91 -12.67
CA GLY A 33 -7.67 -14.31 -13.04
C GLY A 33 -8.92 -14.91 -13.70
N ALA A 34 -10.11 -14.55 -13.21
CA ALA A 34 -11.37 -14.96 -13.82
C ALA A 34 -11.56 -14.36 -15.22
N TYR A 35 -11.25 -13.08 -15.40
CA TYR A 35 -11.24 -12.41 -16.71
C TYR A 35 -10.27 -13.08 -17.68
N VAL A 36 -9.04 -13.36 -17.26
CA VAL A 36 -8.01 -14.04 -18.09
C VAL A 36 -8.49 -15.42 -18.53
N ALA A 37 -9.13 -16.18 -17.63
CA ALA A 37 -9.68 -17.50 -17.98
C ALA A 37 -10.79 -17.41 -19.03
N ALA A 38 -11.71 -16.46 -18.90
CA ALA A 38 -12.76 -16.21 -19.86
C ALA A 38 -12.18 -15.74 -21.21
N ARG A 39 -11.19 -14.84 -21.19
CA ARG A 39 -10.48 -14.35 -22.38
C ARG A 39 -9.80 -15.46 -23.16
N GLN A 40 -9.18 -16.44 -22.48
CA GLN A 40 -8.58 -17.61 -23.12
C GLN A 40 -9.60 -18.50 -23.85
N MET A 41 -10.89 -18.31 -23.54
CA MET A 41 -12.00 -19.03 -24.20
C MET A 41 -12.83 -18.12 -25.13
N GLY A 42 -12.42 -16.86 -25.34
CA GLY A 42 -13.14 -15.87 -26.15
C GLY A 42 -14.47 -15.40 -25.54
N LEU A 43 -14.59 -15.48 -24.22
CA LEU A 43 -15.82 -15.19 -23.47
C LEU A 43 -15.71 -13.98 -22.54
N GLU A 44 -14.61 -13.21 -22.59
CA GLU A 44 -14.35 -12.10 -21.68
C GLU A 44 -15.42 -11.01 -21.68
N HIS A 45 -16.03 -10.76 -22.85
CA HIS A 45 -17.07 -9.74 -23.00
C HIS A 45 -18.48 -10.23 -22.63
N LYS A 46 -18.62 -11.53 -22.37
CA LYS A 46 -19.90 -12.10 -21.95
C LYS A 46 -20.25 -11.76 -20.51
N TYR A 47 -19.24 -11.53 -19.68
CA TYR A 47 -19.41 -11.37 -18.23
C TYR A 47 -18.95 -10.00 -17.77
N LYS A 48 -19.56 -9.52 -16.68
CA LYS A 48 -19.16 -8.34 -15.94
C LYS A 48 -18.35 -8.78 -14.71
N TYR A 49 -17.17 -8.20 -14.53
CA TYR A 49 -16.25 -8.58 -13.45
C TYR A 49 -16.24 -7.51 -12.37
N THR A 50 -16.26 -7.94 -11.11
CA THR A 50 -16.14 -7.05 -9.96
C THR A 50 -15.13 -7.63 -8.98
N GLY A 51 -14.33 -6.74 -8.38
CA GLY A 51 -13.30 -7.07 -7.40
C GLY A 51 -13.45 -6.31 -6.10
N VAL A 52 -12.49 -6.50 -5.25
CA VAL A 52 -12.28 -5.78 -3.99
C VAL A 52 -10.80 -5.45 -3.91
N ASP A 53 -10.43 -4.43 -3.22
CA ASP A 53 -9.16 -3.79 -2.88
C ASP A 53 -9.05 -2.40 -3.49
N GLY A 54 -9.45 -2.19 -4.75
CA GLY A 54 -9.29 -0.92 -5.45
C GLY A 54 -7.81 -0.53 -5.57
N MET A 55 -6.96 -1.47 -5.98
CA MET A 55 -5.50 -1.26 -6.04
C MET A 55 -5.14 -0.22 -7.10
N ALA A 56 -4.31 0.77 -6.70
CA ALA A 56 -3.79 1.82 -7.57
C ALA A 56 -2.48 1.44 -8.30
N THR A 57 -1.97 0.22 -8.07
CA THR A 57 -0.78 -0.29 -8.76
C THR A 57 -1.04 -0.53 -10.24
N GLU A 58 0.02 -0.60 -11.04
CA GLU A 58 -0.05 -0.99 -12.45
C GLU A 58 -0.79 -2.32 -12.61
N GLY A 59 -1.78 -2.36 -13.50
CA GLY A 59 -2.68 -3.51 -13.67
C GLY A 59 -3.59 -3.80 -12.48
N GLY A 60 -3.72 -2.86 -11.54
CA GLY A 60 -4.59 -2.98 -10.38
C GLY A 60 -6.05 -2.64 -10.67
N GLY A 61 -6.92 -2.88 -9.68
CA GLY A 61 -8.37 -2.74 -9.84
C GLY A 61 -8.83 -1.38 -10.31
N LEU A 62 -8.17 -0.29 -9.88
CA LEU A 62 -8.52 1.07 -10.35
C LEU A 62 -8.29 1.25 -11.85
N GLU A 63 -7.15 0.76 -12.38
CA GLU A 63 -6.88 0.81 -13.82
C GLU A 63 -7.86 -0.08 -14.59
N LEU A 64 -8.12 -1.29 -14.10
CA LEU A 64 -9.02 -2.24 -14.75
C LEU A 64 -10.46 -1.73 -14.82
N VAL A 65 -10.93 -0.98 -13.79
CA VAL A 65 -12.23 -0.31 -13.82
C VAL A 65 -12.22 0.87 -14.79
N ARG A 66 -11.19 1.72 -14.75
CA ARG A 66 -11.02 2.84 -15.67
C ARG A 66 -11.09 2.38 -17.12
N ASP A 67 -10.37 1.31 -17.43
CA ASP A 67 -10.20 0.78 -18.78
C ASP A 67 -11.40 -0.09 -19.22
N GLY A 68 -12.41 -0.26 -18.34
CA GLY A 68 -13.65 -0.98 -18.62
C GLY A 68 -13.50 -2.51 -18.65
N VAL A 69 -12.42 -3.05 -18.09
CA VAL A 69 -12.23 -4.48 -17.89
C VAL A 69 -13.07 -4.98 -16.71
N PHE A 70 -13.09 -4.20 -15.63
CA PHE A 70 -14.00 -4.42 -14.51
C PHE A 70 -15.15 -3.43 -14.57
N GLU A 71 -16.35 -3.90 -14.18
CA GLU A 71 -17.52 -3.04 -13.97
C GLU A 71 -17.33 -2.16 -12.73
N ALA A 72 -16.78 -2.75 -11.66
CA ALA A 72 -16.50 -2.06 -10.41
C ALA A 72 -15.44 -2.79 -9.59
N SER A 73 -14.81 -2.05 -8.67
CA SER A 73 -14.04 -2.61 -7.54
C SER A 73 -14.44 -1.91 -6.25
N TYR A 74 -14.36 -2.61 -5.14
CA TYR A 74 -14.65 -2.04 -3.83
C TYR A 74 -13.34 -1.59 -3.20
N LEU A 75 -13.19 -0.30 -2.90
CA LEU A 75 -11.98 0.24 -2.28
C LEU A 75 -11.85 -0.33 -0.86
N TYR A 76 -10.73 -0.98 -0.56
CA TYR A 76 -10.43 -1.48 0.78
C TYR A 76 -9.28 -0.66 1.39
N PRO A 77 -9.57 0.36 2.19
CA PRO A 77 -8.56 1.19 2.80
C PRO A 77 -7.84 0.42 3.91
N THR A 78 -6.52 0.35 3.85
CA THR A 78 -5.71 -0.37 4.85
C THR A 78 -5.60 0.38 6.18
N LYS A 79 -5.69 1.72 6.18
CA LYS A 79 -5.69 2.58 7.37
C LYS A 79 -4.65 2.17 8.44
N GLY A 80 -3.44 1.84 7.99
CA GLY A 80 -2.39 1.31 8.86
C GLY A 80 -2.01 2.23 10.02
N ASP A 81 -2.06 3.52 9.83
CA ASP A 81 -1.84 4.56 10.85
C ASP A 81 -2.90 4.54 11.95
N GLU A 82 -4.19 4.44 11.58
CA GLU A 82 -5.31 4.35 12.52
C GLU A 82 -5.25 3.02 13.31
N VAL A 83 -4.93 1.91 12.62
CA VAL A 83 -4.75 0.59 13.24
C VAL A 83 -3.59 0.60 14.22
N LEU A 84 -2.45 1.19 13.85
CA LEU A 84 -1.29 1.32 14.74
C LEU A 84 -1.61 2.19 15.95
N ALA A 85 -2.28 3.32 15.76
CA ALA A 85 -2.70 4.20 16.85
C ALA A 85 -3.64 3.48 17.84
N LEU A 86 -4.58 2.67 17.31
CA LEU A 86 -5.47 1.85 18.14
C LEU A 86 -4.67 0.79 18.92
N ALA A 87 -3.77 0.06 18.24
CA ALA A 87 -2.91 -0.94 18.87
C ALA A 87 -2.08 -0.33 20.02
N MET A 88 -1.52 0.86 19.83
CA MET A 88 -0.79 1.58 20.88
C MET A 88 -1.67 1.96 22.07
N LYS A 89 -2.93 2.35 21.83
CA LYS A 89 -3.88 2.61 22.94
C LYS A 89 -4.16 1.34 23.75
N VAL A 90 -4.40 0.22 23.07
CA VAL A 90 -4.63 -1.09 23.72
C VAL A 90 -3.41 -1.51 24.55
N LEU A 91 -2.20 -1.47 23.98
CA LEU A 91 -0.97 -1.86 24.65
C LEU A 91 -0.63 -0.97 25.85
N THR A 92 -0.90 0.33 25.75
CA THR A 92 -0.64 1.29 26.82
C THR A 92 -1.81 1.43 27.81
N LYS A 93 -2.84 0.57 27.69
CA LYS A 93 -4.04 0.57 28.56
C LYS A 93 -4.76 1.92 28.58
N LYS A 94 -4.69 2.69 27.51
CA LYS A 94 -5.44 3.94 27.35
C LYS A 94 -6.87 3.63 26.88
N PRO A 95 -7.84 4.50 27.18
CA PRO A 95 -9.20 4.36 26.68
C PRO A 95 -9.21 4.29 25.15
N TYR A 96 -9.96 3.34 24.60
CA TYR A 96 -10.15 3.17 23.17
C TYR A 96 -11.58 2.76 22.85
N GLN A 97 -12.03 3.06 21.62
CA GLN A 97 -13.29 2.58 21.09
C GLN A 97 -13.11 1.15 20.61
N LYS A 98 -13.99 0.24 21.08
CA LYS A 98 -13.92 -1.19 20.76
C LYS A 98 -14.30 -1.46 19.30
N ASP A 99 -15.35 -0.81 18.83
CA ASP A 99 -15.85 -0.97 17.47
C ASP A 99 -15.40 0.22 16.61
N ASN A 100 -14.58 -0.06 15.59
CA ASN A 100 -14.03 0.94 14.70
C ASN A 100 -14.50 0.65 13.28
N TYR A 101 -15.24 1.57 12.68
CA TYR A 101 -15.78 1.44 11.34
C TYR A 101 -14.95 2.25 10.36
N LEU A 102 -14.49 1.61 9.30
CA LEU A 102 -13.77 2.27 8.22
C LEU A 102 -14.77 2.64 7.12
N SER A 103 -14.67 3.87 6.62
CA SER A 103 -15.42 4.28 5.44
C SER A 103 -14.76 3.71 4.18
N THR A 104 -15.57 3.26 3.26
CA THR A 104 -15.14 2.75 1.97
C THR A 104 -16.01 3.28 0.86
N SER A 105 -15.61 3.09 -0.39
CA SER A 105 -16.39 3.50 -1.55
C SER A 105 -16.34 2.44 -2.65
N ILE A 106 -17.38 2.43 -3.46
CA ILE A 106 -17.38 1.67 -4.68
C ILE A 106 -16.68 2.48 -5.78
N ILE A 107 -15.79 1.82 -6.50
CA ILE A 107 -15.09 2.36 -7.65
C ILE A 107 -15.80 1.88 -8.89
N THR A 108 -16.23 2.83 -9.70
CA THR A 108 -16.86 2.63 -11.00
C THR A 108 -16.14 3.45 -12.05
N LYS A 109 -16.48 3.29 -13.32
CA LYS A 109 -15.88 4.07 -14.40
C LYS A 109 -16.00 5.59 -14.21
N ALA A 110 -17.05 6.02 -13.47
CA ALA A 110 -17.28 7.45 -13.22
C ALA A 110 -16.26 8.09 -12.28
N ASN A 111 -15.68 7.34 -11.36
CA ASN A 111 -14.74 7.87 -10.35
C ASN A 111 -13.34 7.21 -10.37
N ALA A 112 -13.14 6.18 -11.17
CA ALA A 112 -11.88 5.42 -11.18
C ALA A 112 -10.65 6.27 -11.51
N GLU A 113 -10.73 7.15 -12.52
CA GLU A 113 -9.61 8.01 -12.92
C GLU A 113 -9.22 8.99 -11.79
N LEU A 114 -10.21 9.67 -11.20
CA LEU A 114 -9.96 10.61 -10.10
C LEU A 114 -9.34 9.88 -8.90
N THR A 115 -9.93 8.75 -8.50
CA THR A 115 -9.42 7.96 -7.37
C THR A 115 -8.00 7.45 -7.63
N LEU A 116 -7.69 7.04 -8.86
CA LEU A 116 -6.35 6.61 -9.26
C LEU A 116 -5.33 7.75 -9.16
N MET A 117 -5.70 8.96 -9.62
CA MET A 117 -4.84 10.15 -9.51
C MET A 117 -4.58 10.50 -8.04
N GLU A 118 -5.61 10.53 -7.21
CA GLU A 118 -5.48 10.82 -5.77
C GLU A 118 -4.58 9.79 -5.07
N ALA A 119 -4.76 8.51 -5.35
CA ALA A 119 -3.94 7.44 -4.78
C ALA A 119 -2.46 7.55 -5.19
N ARG A 120 -2.19 7.87 -6.46
CA ARG A 120 -0.83 8.08 -6.97
C ARG A 120 -0.15 9.32 -6.39
N ASP A 121 -0.90 10.39 -6.20
CA ASP A 121 -0.38 11.60 -5.57
C ASP A 121 -0.07 11.37 -4.09
N ALA A 122 -0.94 10.67 -3.36
CA ALA A 122 -0.68 10.29 -1.97
C ALA A 122 0.58 9.40 -1.85
N GLU A 123 0.74 8.44 -2.74
CA GLU A 123 1.94 7.59 -2.78
C GLU A 123 3.22 8.41 -3.10
N ARG A 124 3.15 9.35 -4.02
CA ARG A 124 4.26 10.26 -4.35
C ARG A 124 4.64 11.11 -3.15
N GLN A 125 3.67 11.67 -2.44
CA GLN A 125 3.90 12.45 -1.22
C GLN A 125 4.54 11.58 -0.13
N ALA A 126 4.07 10.36 0.08
CA ALA A 126 4.65 9.44 1.04
C ALA A 126 6.11 9.10 0.71
N ARG A 127 6.44 8.86 -0.57
CA ARG A 127 7.83 8.66 -1.01
C ARG A 127 8.71 9.88 -0.76
N ASN A 128 8.20 11.08 -1.04
CA ASN A 128 8.94 12.33 -0.80
C ASN A 128 9.22 12.53 0.69
N LEU A 129 8.21 12.32 1.55
CA LEU A 129 8.37 12.41 3.01
C LEU A 129 9.41 11.40 3.52
N LYS A 130 9.39 10.17 3.04
CA LYS A 130 10.39 9.16 3.40
C LYS A 130 11.80 9.58 2.97
N THR A 131 11.95 10.16 1.80
CA THR A 131 13.24 10.67 1.31
C THR A 131 13.75 11.80 2.19
N LEU A 132 12.90 12.76 2.53
CA LEU A 132 13.24 13.87 3.43
C LEU A 132 13.61 13.35 4.83
N HIS A 133 12.87 12.41 5.37
CA HIS A 133 13.19 11.79 6.66
C HIS A 133 14.57 11.14 6.65
N ASN A 134 14.88 10.34 5.63
CA ASN A 134 16.20 9.72 5.46
C ASN A 134 17.34 10.75 5.29
N GLN A 135 17.06 11.92 4.70
CA GLN A 135 18.04 13.01 4.62
C GLN A 135 18.29 13.63 5.99
N VAL A 136 17.22 13.94 6.74
CA VAL A 136 17.31 14.47 8.10
C VAL A 136 18.09 13.53 9.00
N ASP A 137 17.80 12.23 8.96
CA ASP A 137 18.51 11.23 9.77
C ASP A 137 20.00 11.20 9.45
N ARG A 138 20.37 11.30 8.16
CA ARG A 138 21.79 11.41 7.74
C ARG A 138 22.45 12.66 8.29
N TYR A 139 21.79 13.82 8.14
CA TYR A 139 22.35 15.08 8.68
C TYR A 139 22.53 15.03 10.19
N LEU A 140 21.57 14.45 10.93
CA LEU A 140 21.70 14.27 12.37
C LEU A 140 22.84 13.32 12.76
N SER A 141 23.01 12.24 12.02
CA SER A 141 24.13 11.30 12.21
C SER A 141 25.48 11.98 11.97
N ASP A 142 25.62 12.72 10.87
CA ASP A 142 26.85 13.44 10.53
C ASP A 142 27.15 14.54 11.54
N TYR A 143 26.14 15.30 11.95
CA TYR A 143 26.29 16.30 13.01
C TYR A 143 26.75 15.70 14.33
N ASN A 144 26.16 14.58 14.76
CA ASN A 144 26.58 13.90 15.98
C ASN A 144 28.00 13.34 15.89
N ALA A 145 28.39 12.80 14.73
CA ALA A 145 29.76 12.34 14.49
C ALA A 145 30.77 13.50 14.58
N GLN A 146 30.48 14.64 13.93
CA GLN A 146 31.32 15.83 14.01
C GLN A 146 31.41 16.37 15.43
N LYS A 147 30.29 16.44 16.16
CA LYS A 147 30.26 16.85 17.56
C LYS A 147 31.12 15.97 18.44
N MET A 148 31.03 14.64 18.28
CA MET A 148 31.84 13.67 19.03
C MET A 148 33.33 13.82 18.70
N MET A 149 33.69 14.06 17.44
CA MET A 149 35.06 14.32 17.02
C MET A 149 35.65 15.58 17.67
N LEU A 150 34.87 16.67 17.69
CA LEU A 150 35.27 17.93 18.35
C LEU A 150 35.48 17.75 19.86
N ILE A 151 34.58 17.01 20.54
CA ILE A 151 34.71 16.71 21.97
C ILE A 151 35.97 15.90 22.23
N SER A 152 36.25 14.85 21.41
CA SER A 152 37.45 14.03 21.56
C SER A 152 38.76 14.80 21.32
N LEU A 153 38.73 15.71 20.32
CA LEU A 153 39.86 16.59 20.04
C LEU A 153 40.11 17.58 21.19
N GLY A 154 39.09 18.15 21.75
CA GLY A 154 39.15 19.03 22.93
C GLY A 154 39.69 18.32 24.16
N LEU A 155 39.25 17.08 24.41
CA LEU A 155 39.79 16.26 25.50
C LEU A 155 41.28 15.92 25.29
N LEU A 156 41.70 15.58 24.07
CA LEU A 156 43.09 15.31 23.74
C LEU A 156 43.93 16.56 23.99
N LEU A 157 43.51 17.73 23.53
CA LEU A 157 44.17 19.00 23.74
C LEU A 157 44.35 19.32 25.23
N PHE A 158 43.26 19.12 26.00
CA PHE A 158 43.31 19.31 27.46
C PHE A 158 44.32 18.39 28.13
N VAL A 159 44.36 17.11 27.78
CA VAL A 159 45.39 16.16 28.30
C VAL A 159 46.78 16.59 27.93
N CYS A 160 47.04 17.06 26.71
CA CYS A 160 48.35 17.58 26.29
C CYS A 160 48.76 18.81 27.09
N ILE A 161 47.86 19.76 27.35
CA ILE A 161 48.12 20.95 28.15
C ILE A 161 48.50 20.57 29.59
N VAL A 162 47.71 19.66 30.22
CA VAL A 162 47.99 19.20 31.59
C VAL A 162 49.34 18.46 31.64
N ALA A 163 49.66 17.61 30.68
CA ALA A 163 50.93 16.93 30.62
C ALA A 163 52.10 17.91 30.50
N ALA A 164 51.98 18.95 29.64
CA ALA A 164 52.99 19.99 29.48
C ALA A 164 53.18 20.87 30.72
N ALA A 165 52.14 21.05 31.55
CA ALA A 165 52.23 21.82 32.80
C ALA A 165 52.82 21.04 33.97
N LEU A 166 52.97 19.72 33.84
CA LEU A 166 53.54 18.84 34.87
C LEU A 166 55.04 18.53 34.66
N ILE A 167 55.59 18.99 33.56
CA ILE A 167 57.04 18.92 33.21
C ILE A 167 57.70 20.24 33.49
#